data_68793471ac828d22fc90f08b18e0c848
#
_entry.id   68793471ac828d22fc90f08b18e0c848
#
_cell.length_a   1.000
_cell.length_b   1.000
_cell.length_c   1.000
_cell.angle_alpha   90.00
_cell.angle_beta   90.00
_cell.angle_gamma   90.00
#
_symmetry.space_group_name_H-M   'P 1'
#
loop_
_entity.id
_entity.type
_entity.pdbx_description
1 polymer ?
#
loop_
_entity_poly.entity_id
_entity_poly.type
_entity_poly.pdbx_seq_one_letter_code
_entity_poly.pdbx_strand_id
1 'polypeptide(L)'
;MDEGPHLITDPAVFESYSQDFVIHAPYHGMNIASLFESIRRASVEVMIDCFAIASEIGAPVVMHPGYHAWNTEKEAADRQFEKSLHQLQESAADHSLMFWFENMGELNYFHFRTPDDIPSLGDTGFCLDCGHANLNHCLPAFLETDFSHMHIHDNDGRTDSHSAIGEGTIDFHPVMAALERAGATAVLEVKDLEGVLVSKRLLESL
;
A
#
# COMPACT_ATOMS: atom_id res chain seq x y z
N MET A 1 -12.48 3.20 -5.24
CA MET A 1 -12.60 1.91 -4.55
C MET A 1 -13.21 0.90 -5.47
N ASP A 2 -12.77 -0.18 -5.34
CA ASP A 2 -12.56 -1.27 -6.20
C ASP A 2 -13.78 -2.21 -6.35
N GLU A 3 -14.72 -1.85 -7.23
CA GLU A 3 -15.91 -2.66 -7.53
C GLU A 3 -15.87 -3.27 -8.94
N GLY A 4 -14.70 -3.37 -9.56
CA GLY A 4 -14.56 -3.82 -10.93
C GLY A 4 -13.47 -4.87 -11.17
N PRO A 5 -13.25 -5.29 -12.41
CA PRO A 5 -12.09 -6.11 -12.76
C PRO A 5 -10.82 -5.29 -12.48
N HIS A 6 -10.01 -5.79 -11.56
CA HIS A 6 -8.95 -5.10 -10.89
C HIS A 6 -7.65 -5.05 -11.69
N LEU A 7 -7.62 -5.48 -12.91
CA LEU A 7 -6.46 -5.39 -13.77
C LEU A 7 -6.81 -4.58 -15.01
N ILE A 8 -6.26 -3.38 -15.10
CA ILE A 8 -6.28 -2.61 -16.34
C ILE A 8 -5.24 -3.24 -17.26
N THR A 9 -5.69 -3.80 -18.37
CA THR A 9 -4.82 -4.48 -19.33
C THR A 9 -4.44 -3.59 -20.51
N ASP A 10 -5.02 -2.39 -20.62
CA ASP A 10 -4.75 -1.42 -21.68
C ASP A 10 -4.22 -0.11 -21.07
N PRO A 11 -2.89 0.13 -21.12
CA PRO A 11 -2.30 1.35 -20.60
C PRO A 11 -2.74 2.62 -21.36
N ALA A 12 -3.28 2.50 -22.57
CA ALA A 12 -3.76 3.65 -23.36
C ALA A 12 -4.88 4.43 -22.64
N VAL A 13 -5.56 3.82 -21.67
CA VAL A 13 -6.56 4.52 -20.83
C VAL A 13 -5.91 5.72 -20.12
N PHE A 14 -4.66 5.62 -19.71
CA PHE A 14 -3.96 6.66 -18.97
C PHE A 14 -3.46 7.81 -19.85
N GLU A 15 -3.30 7.60 -21.16
CA GLU A 15 -2.84 8.62 -22.11
C GLU A 15 -3.80 9.82 -22.21
N SER A 16 -5.07 9.63 -21.81
CA SER A 16 -6.08 10.70 -21.80
C SER A 16 -5.89 11.71 -20.66
N TYR A 17 -4.99 11.43 -19.73
CA TYR A 17 -4.76 12.23 -18.54
C TYR A 17 -3.34 12.79 -18.52
N SER A 18 -3.17 13.94 -17.87
CA SER A 18 -1.88 14.63 -17.72
C SER A 18 -1.31 14.56 -16.29
N GLN A 19 -1.90 13.73 -15.43
CA GLN A 19 -1.48 13.54 -14.05
C GLN A 19 -0.39 12.47 -13.96
N ASP A 20 0.43 12.54 -12.90
CA ASP A 20 1.24 11.42 -12.49
C ASP A 20 0.34 10.37 -11.81
N PHE A 21 0.68 9.11 -12.02
CA PHE A 21 -0.09 7.99 -11.49
C PHE A 21 0.72 7.22 -10.47
N VAL A 22 0.03 6.62 -9.51
CA VAL A 22 0.48 5.52 -8.68
C VAL A 22 -0.52 4.38 -8.89
N ILE A 23 -0.03 3.19 -9.17
CA ILE A 23 -0.89 2.02 -9.37
C ILE A 23 -0.98 1.25 -8.06
N HIS A 24 -2.20 1.01 -7.58
CA HIS A 24 -2.42 0.00 -6.54
C HIS A 24 -2.58 -1.36 -7.21
N ALA A 25 -1.70 -2.32 -6.86
CA ALA A 25 -1.75 -3.66 -7.41
C ALA A 25 -3.01 -4.40 -6.98
N PRO A 26 -3.51 -5.36 -7.78
CA PRO A 26 -4.63 -6.21 -7.39
C PRO A 26 -4.33 -6.95 -6.08
N TYR A 27 -5.30 -6.97 -5.15
CA TYR A 27 -5.13 -7.64 -3.86
C TYR A 27 -6.19 -8.70 -3.56
N HIS A 28 -7.37 -8.61 -4.17
CA HIS A 28 -8.44 -9.60 -3.99
C HIS A 28 -8.04 -10.99 -4.47
N GLY A 29 -8.00 -11.94 -3.54
CA GLY A 29 -7.60 -13.32 -3.84
C GLY A 29 -6.09 -13.52 -4.01
N MET A 30 -5.28 -12.46 -3.92
CA MET A 30 -3.83 -12.53 -4.04
C MET A 30 -3.18 -12.73 -2.66
N ASN A 31 -2.17 -13.60 -2.60
CA ASN A 31 -1.37 -13.78 -1.40
C ASN A 31 0.06 -14.20 -1.75
N ILE A 32 0.95 -13.23 -1.85
CA ILE A 32 2.37 -13.43 -2.13
C ILE A 32 3.13 -14.09 -0.97
N ALA A 33 2.51 -14.21 0.22
CA ALA A 33 3.04 -14.90 1.39
C ALA A 33 2.40 -16.29 1.59
N SER A 34 1.63 -16.79 0.62
CA SER A 34 0.93 -18.06 0.72
C SER A 34 1.87 -19.24 0.94
N LEU A 35 1.50 -20.13 1.89
CA LEU A 35 2.20 -21.41 2.11
C LEU A 35 1.99 -22.40 0.96
N PHE A 36 0.93 -22.22 0.17
CA PHE A 36 0.71 -22.98 -1.06
C PHE A 36 1.49 -22.34 -2.20
N GLU A 37 2.57 -22.98 -2.61
CA GLU A 37 3.49 -22.47 -3.63
C GLU A 37 2.78 -22.09 -4.94
N SER A 38 1.75 -22.82 -5.35
CA SER A 38 0.95 -22.51 -6.54
C SER A 38 0.19 -21.20 -6.42
N ILE A 39 -0.37 -20.88 -5.22
CA ILE A 39 -1.06 -19.62 -4.96
C ILE A 39 -0.05 -18.48 -4.91
N ARG A 40 1.05 -18.67 -4.16
CA ARG A 40 2.12 -17.68 -4.08
C ARG A 40 2.62 -17.27 -5.45
N ARG A 41 2.97 -18.26 -6.29
CA ARG A 41 3.48 -18.02 -7.64
C ARG A 41 2.47 -17.31 -8.53
N ALA A 42 1.21 -17.77 -8.55
CA ALA A 42 0.18 -17.11 -9.31
C ALA A 42 -0.03 -15.65 -8.86
N SER A 43 0.05 -15.38 -7.54
CA SER A 43 -0.03 -14.01 -7.03
C SER A 43 1.16 -13.16 -7.49
N VAL A 44 2.38 -13.69 -7.46
CA VAL A 44 3.58 -13.00 -7.96
C VAL A 44 3.48 -12.72 -9.46
N GLU A 45 2.97 -13.68 -10.26
CA GLU A 45 2.75 -13.49 -11.70
C GLU A 45 1.80 -12.32 -11.98
N VAL A 46 0.70 -12.22 -11.24
CA VAL A 46 -0.23 -11.08 -11.37
C VAL A 46 0.44 -9.74 -11.01
N MET A 47 1.30 -9.72 -9.98
CA MET A 47 2.06 -8.51 -9.65
C MET A 47 3.04 -8.12 -10.76
N ILE A 48 3.69 -9.10 -11.39
CA ILE A 48 4.60 -8.87 -12.52
C ILE A 48 3.85 -8.34 -13.74
N ASP A 49 2.65 -8.88 -14.03
CA ASP A 49 1.79 -8.33 -15.08
C ASP A 49 1.41 -6.87 -14.80
N CYS A 50 1.15 -6.54 -13.52
CA CYS A 50 0.89 -5.17 -13.10
C CYS A 50 2.14 -4.27 -13.31
N PHE A 51 3.35 -4.78 -13.04
CA PHE A 51 4.60 -4.05 -13.29
C PHE A 51 4.80 -3.72 -14.77
N ALA A 52 4.46 -4.65 -15.67
CA ALA A 52 4.54 -4.41 -17.11
C ALA A 52 3.68 -3.21 -17.52
N ILE A 53 2.44 -3.14 -17.05
CA ILE A 53 1.52 -2.02 -17.32
C ILE A 53 2.04 -0.72 -16.68
N ALA A 54 2.45 -0.78 -15.43
CA ALA A 54 2.93 0.38 -14.69
C ALA A 54 4.19 0.99 -15.34
N SER A 55 5.09 0.15 -15.85
CA SER A 55 6.31 0.61 -16.53
C SER A 55 6.02 1.36 -17.83
N GLU A 56 4.97 0.98 -18.59
CA GLU A 56 4.58 1.67 -19.82
C GLU A 56 4.13 3.11 -19.58
N ILE A 57 3.51 3.36 -18.42
CA ILE A 57 3.04 4.71 -18.04
C ILE A 57 3.99 5.44 -17.09
N GLY A 58 5.09 4.79 -16.69
CA GLY A 58 6.07 5.36 -15.76
C GLY A 58 5.56 5.53 -14.33
N ALA A 59 4.58 4.73 -13.90
CA ALA A 59 3.98 4.81 -12.58
C ALA A 59 4.65 3.84 -11.59
N PRO A 60 4.92 4.23 -10.33
CA PRO A 60 5.25 3.28 -9.28
C PRO A 60 4.03 2.44 -8.88
N VAL A 61 4.29 1.31 -8.18
CA VAL A 61 3.24 0.38 -7.76
C VAL A 61 3.22 0.24 -6.24
N VAL A 62 2.04 0.36 -5.62
CA VAL A 62 1.79 -0.05 -4.22
C VAL A 62 1.18 -1.43 -4.20
N MET A 63 1.58 -2.26 -3.26
CA MET A 63 1.03 -3.61 -3.10
C MET A 63 0.97 -4.07 -1.64
N HIS A 64 0.06 -4.99 -1.38
CA HIS A 64 -0.06 -5.63 -0.07
C HIS A 64 0.99 -6.71 0.14
N PRO A 65 1.51 -6.88 1.37
CA PRO A 65 2.56 -7.86 1.68
C PRO A 65 2.04 -9.31 1.78
N GLY A 66 0.74 -9.50 1.69
CA GLY A 66 0.09 -10.80 1.88
C GLY A 66 -0.32 -11.08 3.33
N TYR A 67 -0.69 -12.32 3.60
CA TYR A 67 -1.26 -12.71 4.88
C TYR A 67 -0.97 -14.18 5.23
N HIS A 68 -1.16 -14.52 6.51
CA HIS A 68 -1.09 -15.89 7.04
C HIS A 68 -2.45 -16.30 7.65
N ALA A 69 -2.80 -17.58 7.57
CA ALA A 69 -4.10 -18.05 8.08
C ALA A 69 -4.11 -18.20 9.61
N TRP A 70 -2.97 -18.58 10.20
CA TRP A 70 -2.82 -18.82 11.64
C TRP A 70 -1.51 -18.22 12.14
N ASN A 71 -1.51 -17.65 13.35
CA ASN A 71 -0.31 -17.06 13.95
C ASN A 71 0.86 -18.06 14.03
N THR A 72 0.57 -19.35 14.18
CA THR A 72 1.60 -20.41 14.16
C THR A 72 2.26 -20.61 12.80
N GLU A 73 1.69 -20.05 11.74
CA GLU A 73 2.20 -20.14 10.38
C GLU A 73 2.97 -18.88 9.96
N LYS A 74 2.98 -17.84 10.81
CA LYS A 74 3.60 -16.55 10.49
C LYS A 74 5.02 -16.69 9.98
N GLU A 75 5.91 -17.38 10.70
CA GLU A 75 7.30 -17.57 10.27
C GLU A 75 7.43 -18.28 8.91
N ALA A 76 6.52 -19.22 8.61
CA ALA A 76 6.53 -19.90 7.32
C ALA A 76 6.03 -18.97 6.20
N ALA A 77 5.05 -18.14 6.48
CA ALA A 77 4.55 -17.11 5.56
C ALA A 77 5.58 -15.99 5.35
N ASP A 78 6.32 -15.59 6.39
CA ASP A 78 7.43 -14.64 6.28
C ASP A 78 8.48 -15.15 5.27
N ARG A 79 8.87 -16.44 5.37
CA ARG A 79 9.80 -17.05 4.41
C ARG A 79 9.25 -17.11 2.96
N GLN A 80 7.94 -17.26 2.80
CA GLN A 80 7.32 -17.20 1.46
C GLN A 80 7.27 -15.76 0.94
N PHE A 81 6.99 -14.80 1.80
CA PHE A 81 7.10 -13.38 1.48
C PHE A 81 8.51 -13.01 1.00
N GLU A 82 9.55 -13.41 1.72
CA GLU A 82 10.95 -13.16 1.32
C GLU A 82 11.28 -13.69 -0.08
N LYS A 83 10.80 -14.90 -0.43
CA LYS A 83 10.96 -15.45 -1.79
C LYS A 83 10.25 -14.60 -2.83
N SER A 84 9.04 -14.13 -2.51
CA SER A 84 8.25 -13.29 -3.40
C SER A 84 8.88 -11.91 -3.54
N LEU A 85 9.36 -11.32 -2.45
CA LEU A 85 10.09 -10.05 -2.45
C LEU A 85 11.27 -10.10 -3.43
N HIS A 86 12.10 -11.15 -3.35
CA HIS A 86 13.25 -11.30 -4.24
C HIS A 86 12.82 -11.38 -5.73
N GLN A 87 11.80 -12.18 -6.05
CA GLN A 87 11.29 -12.30 -7.40
C GLN A 87 10.69 -10.98 -7.93
N LEU A 88 10.00 -10.24 -7.08
CA LEU A 88 9.43 -8.93 -7.42
C LEU A 88 10.54 -7.88 -7.61
N GLN A 89 11.58 -7.90 -6.79
CA GLN A 89 12.73 -7.01 -6.96
C GLN A 89 13.46 -7.24 -8.28
N GLU A 90 13.69 -8.50 -8.65
CA GLU A 90 14.29 -8.85 -9.94
C GLU A 90 13.41 -8.33 -11.10
N SER A 91 12.09 -8.59 -11.04
CA SER A 91 11.17 -8.12 -12.07
C SER A 91 11.07 -6.60 -12.13
N ALA A 92 11.03 -5.92 -10.99
CA ALA A 92 10.98 -4.46 -10.93
C ALA A 92 12.24 -3.82 -11.56
N ALA A 93 13.41 -4.43 -11.33
CA ALA A 93 14.66 -4.00 -11.95
C ALA A 93 14.63 -4.16 -13.48
N ASP A 94 14.09 -5.28 -13.99
CA ASP A 94 13.93 -5.54 -15.44
C ASP A 94 13.00 -4.50 -16.09
N HIS A 95 11.96 -4.05 -15.36
CA HIS A 95 11.01 -3.03 -15.82
C HIS A 95 11.43 -1.59 -15.51
N SER A 96 12.57 -1.39 -14.83
CA SER A 96 13.02 -0.08 -14.33
C SER A 96 11.95 0.64 -13.49
N LEU A 97 11.24 -0.10 -12.66
CA LEU A 97 10.06 0.31 -11.91
C LEU A 97 10.38 0.42 -10.42
N MET A 98 9.76 1.40 -9.74
CA MET A 98 9.69 1.45 -8.29
C MET A 98 8.40 0.81 -7.80
N PHE A 99 8.47 0.07 -6.68
CA PHE A 99 7.29 -0.42 -5.99
C PHE A 99 7.46 -0.34 -4.48
N TRP A 100 6.35 -0.34 -3.78
CA TRP A 100 6.27 -0.17 -2.34
C TRP A 100 5.31 -1.18 -1.72
N PHE A 101 5.66 -1.70 -0.56
CA PHE A 101 4.73 -2.46 0.26
C PHE A 101 4.04 -1.54 1.25
N GLU A 102 2.75 -1.78 1.43
CA GLU A 102 1.88 -1.04 2.34
C GLU A 102 1.76 -1.74 3.69
N ASN A 103 1.66 -0.98 4.79
CA ASN A 103 1.26 -1.53 6.07
C ASN A 103 -0.24 -1.84 6.10
N MET A 104 -0.59 -2.95 6.73
CA MET A 104 -1.95 -3.46 6.72
C MET A 104 -2.74 -3.08 7.96
N GLY A 105 -4.07 -3.03 7.79
CA GLY A 105 -5.02 -2.65 8.82
C GLY A 105 -5.32 -3.72 9.87
N GLU A 106 -6.49 -3.69 10.44
CA GLU A 106 -6.93 -4.30 11.69
C GLU A 106 -6.85 -5.83 11.80
N LEU A 107 -6.86 -6.55 10.67
CA LEU A 107 -6.97 -8.02 10.71
C LEU A 107 -5.63 -8.67 11.11
N ASN A 108 -5.65 -9.44 12.19
CA ASN A 108 -4.45 -9.99 12.85
C ASN A 108 -3.66 -11.03 12.03
N TYR A 109 -4.14 -11.40 10.88
CA TYR A 109 -3.48 -12.29 9.93
C TYR A 109 -2.72 -11.58 8.81
N PHE A 110 -2.80 -10.27 8.70
CA PHE A 110 -2.00 -9.51 7.75
C PHE A 110 -0.56 -9.33 8.24
N HIS A 111 0.36 -9.26 7.28
CA HIS A 111 1.73 -8.82 7.53
C HIS A 111 1.79 -7.28 7.69
N PHE A 112 2.90 -6.78 8.24
CA PHE A 112 3.21 -5.35 8.34
C PHE A 112 2.19 -4.52 9.12
N ARG A 113 1.68 -5.08 10.21
CA ARG A 113 0.72 -4.37 11.07
C ARG A 113 1.36 -3.40 12.05
N THR A 114 2.64 -3.59 12.34
CA THR A 114 3.44 -2.72 13.21
C THR A 114 4.80 -2.48 12.55
N PRO A 115 5.51 -1.40 12.88
CA PRO A 115 6.86 -1.17 12.33
C PRO A 115 7.83 -2.34 12.56
N ASP A 116 7.72 -3.03 13.70
CA ASP A 116 8.56 -4.17 14.05
C ASP A 116 8.31 -5.42 13.19
N ASP A 117 7.13 -5.48 12.53
CA ASP A 117 6.78 -6.59 11.63
C ASP A 117 7.39 -6.43 10.24
N ILE A 118 7.94 -5.26 9.90
CA ILE A 118 8.46 -4.98 8.57
C ILE A 118 9.88 -5.54 8.47
N PRO A 119 10.12 -6.53 7.59
CA PRO A 119 11.48 -7.03 7.35
C PRO A 119 12.32 -6.00 6.62
N SER A 120 13.60 -6.27 6.45
CA SER A 120 14.41 -5.48 5.52
C SER A 120 13.88 -5.63 4.10
N LEU A 121 13.40 -4.54 3.53
CA LEU A 121 12.87 -4.49 2.17
C LEU A 121 13.97 -4.24 1.11
N GLY A 122 15.23 -4.05 1.53
CA GLY A 122 16.32 -3.72 0.63
C GLY A 122 16.05 -2.39 -0.10
N ASP A 123 16.14 -2.42 -1.42
CA ASP A 123 15.89 -1.24 -2.27
C ASP A 123 14.40 -1.01 -2.56
N THR A 124 13.52 -1.90 -2.05
CA THR A 124 12.06 -1.73 -2.16
C THR A 124 11.59 -0.72 -1.13
N GLY A 125 10.79 0.26 -1.57
CA GLY A 125 10.25 1.27 -0.67
C GLY A 125 9.09 0.77 0.19
N PHE A 126 8.62 1.65 1.07
CA PHE A 126 7.49 1.42 1.95
C PHE A 126 6.42 2.50 1.70
N CYS A 127 5.17 2.08 1.64
CA CYS A 127 4.00 2.94 1.62
C CYS A 127 3.37 2.94 3.01
N LEU A 128 3.33 4.09 3.67
CA LEU A 128 2.65 4.25 4.95
C LEU A 128 1.18 4.58 4.72
N ASP A 129 0.30 3.63 5.03
CA ASP A 129 -1.12 3.93 5.19
C ASP A 129 -1.39 4.39 6.63
N CYS A 130 -1.77 5.68 6.78
CA CYS A 130 -1.97 6.29 8.09
C CYS A 130 -3.26 5.79 8.76
N GLY A 131 -4.27 5.46 8.00
CA GLY A 131 -5.52 4.89 8.51
C GLY A 131 -5.33 3.48 9.03
N HIS A 132 -4.63 2.62 8.30
CA HIS A 132 -4.25 1.28 8.76
C HIS A 132 -3.40 1.32 10.04
N ALA A 133 -2.45 2.26 10.10
CA ALA A 133 -1.64 2.46 11.30
C ALA A 133 -2.48 2.91 12.50
N ASN A 134 -3.52 3.74 12.28
CA ASN A 134 -4.47 4.15 13.31
C ASN A 134 -5.30 2.97 13.84
N LEU A 135 -5.78 2.08 12.95
CA LEU A 135 -6.50 0.85 13.34
C LEU A 135 -5.68 -0.07 14.24
N ASN A 136 -4.37 -0.14 14.03
CA ASN A 136 -3.44 -0.92 14.85
C ASN A 136 -2.94 -0.15 16.09
N HIS A 137 -3.43 1.07 16.33
CA HIS A 137 -3.02 1.94 17.44
C HIS A 137 -1.51 2.22 17.50
N CYS A 138 -0.83 2.22 16.35
CA CYS A 138 0.61 2.42 16.25
C CYS A 138 1.02 3.51 15.24
N LEU A 139 0.07 4.38 14.83
CA LEU A 139 0.37 5.49 13.93
C LEU A 139 1.57 6.33 14.35
N PRO A 140 1.74 6.76 15.63
CA PRO A 140 2.92 7.52 16.04
C PRO A 140 4.25 6.79 15.78
N ALA A 141 4.28 5.47 15.94
CA ALA A 141 5.48 4.67 15.68
C ALA A 141 5.78 4.55 14.18
N PHE A 142 4.76 4.40 13.35
CA PHE A 142 4.92 4.39 11.90
C PHE A 142 5.38 5.74 11.35
N LEU A 143 4.94 6.86 11.91
CA LEU A 143 5.38 8.18 11.49
C LEU A 143 6.88 8.42 11.70
N GLU A 144 7.55 7.63 12.53
CA GLU A 144 9.01 7.70 12.73
C GLU A 144 9.79 6.78 11.78
N THR A 145 9.12 5.98 10.96
CA THR A 145 9.79 5.11 9.97
C THR A 145 10.13 5.87 8.69
N ASP A 146 11.01 5.28 7.88
CA ASP A 146 11.26 5.76 6.52
C ASP A 146 10.18 5.21 5.59
N PHE A 147 9.55 6.09 4.79
CA PHE A 147 8.59 5.72 3.76
C PHE A 147 8.73 6.60 2.52
N SER A 148 8.30 6.07 1.37
CA SER A 148 8.42 6.74 0.07
C SER A 148 7.08 7.25 -0.46
N HIS A 149 6.00 6.70 0.04
CA HIS A 149 4.62 7.04 -0.32
C HIS A 149 3.71 6.96 0.90
N MET A 150 2.58 7.64 0.86
CA MET A 150 1.61 7.61 1.94
C MET A 150 0.19 7.54 1.38
N HIS A 151 -0.61 6.62 1.93
CA HIS A 151 -2.05 6.63 1.79
C HIS A 151 -2.66 7.41 2.95
N ILE A 152 -3.57 8.32 2.63
CA ILE A 152 -4.18 9.24 3.59
C ILE A 152 -5.68 9.09 3.56
N HIS A 153 -6.24 8.63 4.66
CA HIS A 153 -7.67 8.63 4.95
C HIS A 153 -7.90 8.68 6.46
N ASP A 154 -9.10 9.04 6.88
CA ASP A 154 -9.46 9.04 8.30
C ASP A 154 -10.30 7.82 8.66
N ASN A 155 -10.30 7.45 9.93
CA ASN A 155 -11.17 6.43 10.49
C ASN A 155 -11.32 6.60 12.00
N ASP A 156 -12.23 5.83 12.61
CA ASP A 156 -12.53 5.88 14.04
C ASP A 156 -11.58 5.04 14.93
N GLY A 157 -10.51 4.48 14.36
CA GLY A 157 -9.58 3.57 15.04
C GLY A 157 -10.15 2.16 15.28
N ARG A 158 -11.26 1.79 14.60
CA ARG A 158 -11.93 0.48 14.76
C ARG A 158 -12.35 -0.12 13.43
N THR A 159 -12.70 0.70 12.47
CA THR A 159 -13.23 0.27 11.18
C THR A 159 -12.43 0.94 10.07
N ASP A 160 -11.99 0.15 9.11
CA ASP A 160 -11.32 0.66 7.91
C ASP A 160 -12.34 1.36 7.00
N SER A 161 -12.66 2.59 7.38
CA SER A 161 -13.79 3.32 6.79
C SER A 161 -13.40 4.19 5.61
N HIS A 162 -12.13 4.46 5.37
CA HIS A 162 -11.67 5.40 4.35
C HIS A 162 -12.48 6.71 4.34
N SER A 163 -12.71 7.27 5.52
CA SER A 163 -13.50 8.48 5.72
C SER A 163 -12.72 9.73 5.29
N ALA A 164 -13.45 10.82 5.04
CA ALA A 164 -12.83 12.11 4.81
C ALA A 164 -12.10 12.61 6.06
N ILE A 165 -11.06 13.43 5.84
CA ILE A 165 -10.26 14.02 6.92
C ILE A 165 -11.16 14.83 7.85
N GLY A 166 -11.05 14.55 9.16
CA GLY A 166 -11.85 15.18 10.22
C GLY A 166 -13.14 14.45 10.56
N GLU A 167 -13.47 13.33 9.88
CA GLU A 167 -14.61 12.48 10.22
C GLU A 167 -14.25 11.35 11.18
N GLY A 168 -12.96 11.11 11.41
CA GLY A 168 -12.43 10.08 12.30
C GLY A 168 -11.71 10.65 13.51
N THR A 169 -10.62 9.99 13.91
CA THR A 169 -9.87 10.29 15.13
C THR A 169 -8.40 10.62 14.91
N ILE A 170 -7.95 10.65 13.66
CA ILE A 170 -6.53 10.92 13.35
C ILE A 170 -6.23 12.41 13.50
N ASP A 171 -5.16 12.72 14.25
CA ASP A 171 -4.54 14.06 14.21
C ASP A 171 -3.59 14.12 12.99
N PHE A 172 -3.97 14.93 11.99
CA PHE A 172 -3.20 15.05 10.75
C PHE A 172 -2.01 16.01 10.83
N HIS A 173 -1.83 16.80 11.89
CA HIS A 173 -0.65 17.63 12.03
C HIS A 173 0.65 16.81 12.06
N PRO A 174 0.81 15.77 12.92
CA PRO A 174 2.00 14.92 12.88
C PRO A 174 2.12 14.10 11.59
N VAL A 175 1.00 13.72 10.95
CA VAL A 175 1.00 13.00 9.67
C VAL A 175 1.60 13.87 8.56
N MET A 176 1.14 15.11 8.42
CA MET A 176 1.67 16.04 7.43
C MET A 176 3.13 16.43 7.70
N ALA A 177 3.50 16.61 8.96
CA ALA A 177 4.90 16.87 9.33
C ALA A 177 5.82 15.67 8.97
N ALA A 178 5.35 14.44 9.14
CA ALA A 178 6.09 13.25 8.74
C ALA A 178 6.21 13.13 7.22
N LEU A 179 5.13 13.41 6.49
CA LEU A 179 5.11 13.41 5.03
C LEU A 179 6.12 14.43 4.46
N GLU A 180 6.13 15.65 4.99
CA GLU A 180 7.08 16.69 4.60
C GLU A 180 8.53 16.27 4.93
N ARG A 181 8.78 15.76 6.13
CA ARG A 181 10.09 15.28 6.55
C ARG A 181 10.63 14.18 5.66
N ALA A 182 9.78 13.24 5.26
CA ALA A 182 10.14 12.13 4.37
C ALA A 182 10.37 12.58 2.92
N GLY A 183 9.81 13.71 2.51
CA GLY A 183 9.78 14.12 1.09
C GLY A 183 9.01 13.13 0.21
N ALA A 184 8.08 12.39 0.81
CA ALA A 184 7.30 11.35 0.16
C ALA A 184 6.13 11.92 -0.63
N THR A 185 5.62 11.15 -1.58
CA THR A 185 4.36 11.44 -2.26
C THR A 185 3.18 10.89 -1.47
N ALA A 186 1.96 11.37 -1.75
CA ALA A 186 0.76 10.86 -1.08
C ALA A 186 -0.46 10.82 -1.99
N VAL A 187 -1.40 9.93 -1.66
CA VAL A 187 -2.74 9.89 -2.26
C VAL A 187 -3.80 9.93 -1.15
N LEU A 188 -4.95 10.52 -1.49
CA LEU A 188 -6.13 10.49 -0.64
C LEU A 188 -6.97 9.27 -1.00
N GLU A 189 -7.01 8.28 -0.11
CA GLU A 189 -7.83 7.08 -0.26
C GLU A 189 -9.19 7.23 0.41
N VAL A 190 -9.95 8.23 -0.01
CA VAL A 190 -11.28 8.54 0.53
C VAL A 190 -12.36 8.01 -0.41
N LYS A 191 -13.47 7.50 0.15
CA LYS A 191 -14.50 6.74 -0.56
C LYS A 191 -15.17 7.46 -1.75
N ASP A 192 -15.31 8.78 -1.67
CA ASP A 192 -16.04 9.54 -2.67
C ASP A 192 -15.34 10.87 -2.99
N LEU A 193 -15.68 11.43 -4.14
CA LEU A 193 -15.05 12.65 -4.62
C LEU A 193 -15.29 13.86 -3.71
N GLU A 194 -16.45 13.95 -3.07
CA GLU A 194 -16.77 15.07 -2.16
C GLU A 194 -15.85 15.02 -0.94
N GLY A 195 -15.69 13.84 -0.34
CA GLY A 195 -14.76 13.59 0.75
C GLY A 195 -13.31 13.88 0.36
N VAL A 196 -12.87 13.48 -0.84
CA VAL A 196 -11.54 13.82 -1.36
C VAL A 196 -11.34 15.34 -1.43
N LEU A 197 -12.31 16.07 -1.97
CA LEU A 197 -12.20 17.53 -2.11
C LEU A 197 -12.23 18.26 -0.76
N VAL A 198 -12.99 17.75 0.22
CA VAL A 198 -12.98 18.25 1.60
C VAL A 198 -11.64 17.98 2.24
N SER A 199 -11.17 16.74 2.18
CA SER A 199 -9.89 16.30 2.75
C SER A 199 -8.71 17.13 2.21
N LYS A 200 -8.64 17.30 0.90
CA LYS A 200 -7.60 18.12 0.27
C LYS A 200 -7.55 19.54 0.85
N ARG A 201 -8.71 20.21 0.94
CA ARG A 201 -8.77 21.59 1.49
C ARG A 201 -8.33 21.66 2.94
N LEU A 202 -8.70 20.66 3.75
CA LEU A 202 -8.31 20.61 5.16
C LEU A 202 -6.79 20.41 5.29
N LEU A 203 -6.21 19.47 4.55
CA LEU A 203 -4.76 19.23 4.60
C LEU A 203 -3.94 20.43 4.08
N GLU A 204 -4.42 21.14 3.07
CA GLU A 204 -3.78 22.37 2.56
C GLU A 204 -3.82 23.52 3.57
N SER A 205 -4.61 23.44 4.63
CA SER A 205 -4.75 24.45 5.68
C SER A 205 -3.95 24.14 6.95
N LEU A 206 -3.35 22.93 7.05
CA LEU A 206 -2.49 22.53 8.17
C LEU A 206 -1.07 23.06 8.02
#